data_ef146278a0955793c7fd87a185d2aba9
#
_entry.id   ef146278a0955793c7fd87a185d2aba9
#
_cell.length_a   1.000
_cell.length_b   1.000
_cell.length_c   1.000
_cell.angle_alpha   90.00
_cell.angle_beta   90.00
_cell.angle_gamma   90.00
#
_symmetry.space_group_name_H-M   'P 1'
#
loop_
_entity.id
_entity.type
_entity.pdbx_description
1 polymer ?
#
loop_
_entity_poly.entity_id
_entity_poly.type
_entity_poly.pdbx_seq_one_letter_code
_entity_poly.pdbx_strand_id
1 'polypeptide(L)'
;MTATRRTAREWAIQMLTAADLNPPDDVQAFMNGYWNQISDLDEEDGGPAEAKGKLKAFAEERVAGVLGSLKELDDILVPILDHWDLYRLGTVERAVLRMGVWELKNTDVPKAVCINEAIDLANWFSSPKSRTLVNGVLDRYAKAVSR
;
A
#
# COMPACT_ATOMS: atom_id res chain seq x y z
N MET A 1 7.83 -15.50 -13.83
CA MET A 1 8.70 -14.67 -12.95
C MET A 1 8.36 -14.92 -11.49
N THR A 2 9.38 -14.93 -10.67
CA THR A 2 9.19 -15.11 -9.23
C THR A 2 8.57 -13.86 -8.59
N ALA A 3 7.58 -14.05 -7.73
CA ALA A 3 6.98 -12.95 -6.98
C ALA A 3 8.01 -12.30 -6.04
N THR A 4 7.90 -11.00 -5.85
CA THR A 4 8.82 -10.19 -5.04
C THR A 4 8.03 -9.36 -4.03
N ARG A 5 8.74 -8.61 -3.18
CA ARG A 5 8.10 -7.65 -2.27
C ARG A 5 7.31 -6.60 -3.04
N ARG A 6 7.75 -6.21 -4.24
CA ARG A 6 6.97 -5.33 -5.11
C ARG A 6 5.64 -5.98 -5.45
N THR A 7 5.64 -7.25 -5.82
CA THR A 7 4.40 -8.01 -6.07
C THR A 7 3.49 -8.01 -4.85
N ALA A 8 4.05 -8.21 -3.67
CA ALA A 8 3.30 -8.19 -2.43
C ALA A 8 2.68 -6.81 -2.17
N ARG A 9 3.39 -5.73 -2.48
CA ARG A 9 2.85 -4.38 -2.37
C ARG A 9 1.73 -4.14 -3.39
N GLU A 10 1.85 -4.70 -4.59
CA GLU A 10 0.77 -4.63 -5.60
C GLU A 10 -0.49 -5.31 -5.07
N TRP A 11 -0.35 -6.49 -4.46
CA TRP A 11 -1.48 -7.17 -3.82
C TRP A 11 -2.11 -6.30 -2.74
N ALA A 12 -1.27 -5.70 -1.90
CA ALA A 12 -1.76 -4.82 -0.83
C ALA A 12 -2.53 -3.62 -1.38
N ILE A 13 -2.02 -2.98 -2.44
CA ILE A 13 -2.72 -1.85 -3.07
C ILE A 13 -4.06 -2.28 -3.65
N GLN A 14 -4.13 -3.44 -4.30
CA GLN A 14 -5.39 -3.97 -4.82
C GLN A 14 -6.41 -4.19 -3.71
N MET A 15 -5.98 -4.78 -2.60
CA MET A 15 -6.85 -4.97 -1.44
C MET A 15 -7.28 -3.65 -0.82
N LEU A 16 -6.36 -2.70 -0.68
CA LEU A 16 -6.68 -1.41 -0.07
C LEU A 16 -7.64 -0.59 -0.94
N THR A 17 -7.50 -0.64 -2.26
CA THR A 17 -8.46 0.04 -3.14
C THR A 17 -9.84 -0.59 -3.08
N ALA A 18 -9.90 -1.92 -3.04
CA ALA A 18 -11.17 -2.63 -2.88
C ALA A 18 -11.84 -2.31 -1.53
N ALA A 19 -11.06 -2.28 -0.45
CA ALA A 19 -11.56 -1.97 0.88
C ALA A 19 -12.03 -0.52 0.99
N ASP A 20 -11.41 0.41 0.27
CA ASP A 20 -11.81 1.81 0.26
C ASP A 20 -13.19 1.99 -0.39
N LEU A 21 -13.46 1.23 -1.45
CA LEU A 21 -14.74 1.27 -2.15
C LEU A 21 -15.85 0.55 -1.37
N ASN A 22 -15.50 -0.49 -0.64
CA ASN A 22 -16.45 -1.30 0.13
C ASN A 22 -15.76 -1.77 1.42
N PRO A 23 -15.78 -0.95 2.48
CA PRO A 23 -15.05 -1.26 3.71
C PRO A 23 -15.49 -2.60 4.33
N PRO A 24 -14.54 -3.50 4.60
CA PRO A 24 -14.87 -4.80 5.18
C PRO A 24 -15.16 -4.70 6.68
N ASP A 25 -16.13 -5.48 7.14
CA ASP A 25 -16.39 -5.63 8.57
C ASP A 25 -15.35 -6.52 9.25
N ASP A 26 -14.87 -7.53 8.52
CA ASP A 26 -13.86 -8.48 9.01
C ASP A 26 -12.68 -8.46 8.04
N VAL A 27 -11.60 -7.83 8.45
CA VAL A 27 -10.41 -7.65 7.62
C VAL A 27 -9.77 -8.98 7.26
N GLN A 28 -9.69 -9.93 8.23
CA GLN A 28 -9.07 -11.22 7.95
C GLN A 28 -9.89 -12.02 6.93
N ALA A 29 -11.20 -12.02 7.06
CA ALA A 29 -12.08 -12.69 6.09
C ALA A 29 -11.95 -12.05 4.70
N PHE A 30 -11.83 -10.73 4.64
CA PHE A 30 -11.62 -9.99 3.41
C PHE A 30 -10.32 -10.41 2.72
N MET A 31 -9.22 -10.47 3.48
CA MET A 31 -7.93 -10.88 2.94
C MET A 31 -7.95 -12.35 2.47
N ASN A 32 -8.60 -13.22 3.24
CA ASN A 32 -8.74 -14.63 2.85
C ASN A 32 -9.51 -14.77 1.54
N GLY A 33 -10.55 -13.97 1.36
CA GLY A 33 -11.31 -13.94 0.11
C GLY A 33 -10.47 -13.53 -1.09
N TYR A 34 -9.62 -12.51 -0.88
CA TYR A 34 -8.70 -12.05 -1.92
C TYR A 34 -7.74 -13.18 -2.35
N TRP A 35 -7.13 -13.85 -1.36
CA TRP A 35 -6.20 -14.94 -1.66
C TRP A 35 -6.88 -16.10 -2.40
N ASN A 36 -8.12 -16.40 -2.06
CA ASN A 36 -8.87 -17.45 -2.74
C ASN A 36 -9.12 -17.13 -4.21
N GLN A 37 -9.32 -15.86 -4.53
CA GLN A 37 -9.53 -15.43 -5.91
C GLN A 37 -8.29 -15.54 -6.78
N ILE A 38 -7.10 -15.33 -6.20
CA ILE A 38 -5.86 -15.33 -6.97
C ILE A 38 -5.05 -16.62 -6.82
N SER A 39 -5.52 -17.58 -6.04
CA SER A 39 -4.78 -18.82 -5.75
C SER A 39 -4.41 -19.61 -7.02
N ASP A 40 -5.27 -19.61 -8.00
CA ASP A 40 -5.05 -20.35 -9.25
C ASP A 40 -3.96 -19.71 -10.13
N LEU A 41 -3.67 -18.43 -9.92
CA LEU A 41 -2.65 -17.70 -10.67
C LEU A 41 -1.25 -17.92 -10.10
N ASP A 42 -1.16 -18.39 -8.87
CA ASP A 42 0.10 -18.47 -8.12
C ASP A 42 0.93 -19.72 -8.40
N GLU A 43 0.33 -20.78 -8.94
CA GLU A 43 1.02 -22.06 -9.07
C GLU A 43 2.21 -22.02 -10.03
N GLU A 44 2.14 -21.15 -11.04
CA GLU A 44 3.20 -21.06 -12.04
C GLU A 44 4.27 -20.00 -11.71
N ASP A 45 3.90 -18.93 -11.02
CA ASP A 45 4.74 -17.74 -10.88
C ASP A 45 5.38 -17.54 -9.51
N GLY A 46 4.98 -18.28 -8.51
CA GLY A 46 5.28 -17.91 -7.13
C GLY A 46 6.52 -18.52 -6.50
N GLY A 47 7.19 -19.47 -7.15
CA GLY A 47 8.30 -20.15 -6.53
C GLY A 47 7.88 -21.03 -5.36
N PRO A 48 8.77 -21.31 -4.39
CA PRO A 48 8.46 -22.19 -3.26
C PRO A 48 7.31 -21.68 -2.41
N ALA A 49 6.49 -22.60 -1.92
CA ALA A 49 5.32 -22.26 -1.08
C ALA A 49 5.71 -21.41 0.15
N GLU A 50 6.87 -21.66 0.73
CA GLU A 50 7.37 -20.90 1.87
C GLU A 50 7.62 -19.44 1.52
N ALA A 51 8.20 -19.17 0.34
CA ALA A 51 8.43 -17.80 -0.13
C ALA A 51 7.10 -17.09 -0.37
N LYS A 52 6.10 -17.79 -0.95
CA LYS A 52 4.75 -17.24 -1.14
C LYS A 52 4.10 -16.89 0.19
N GLY A 53 4.25 -17.74 1.21
CA GLY A 53 3.72 -17.48 2.54
C GLY A 53 4.28 -16.21 3.15
N LYS A 54 5.59 -15.97 3.00
CA LYS A 54 6.24 -14.74 3.49
C LYS A 54 5.75 -13.50 2.75
N LEU A 55 5.54 -13.59 1.45
CA LEU A 55 5.03 -12.47 0.66
C LEU A 55 3.57 -12.17 0.98
N LYS A 56 2.74 -13.20 1.21
CA LYS A 56 1.37 -13.00 1.65
C LYS A 56 1.34 -12.32 3.01
N ALA A 57 2.17 -12.77 3.95
CA ALA A 57 2.27 -12.16 5.28
C ALA A 57 2.72 -10.70 5.18
N PHE A 58 3.66 -10.40 4.30
CA PHE A 58 4.12 -9.04 4.05
C PHE A 58 2.95 -8.15 3.56
N ALA A 59 2.17 -8.64 2.62
CA ALA A 59 1.01 -7.91 2.10
C ALA A 59 -0.07 -7.74 3.18
N GLU A 60 -0.38 -8.81 3.92
CA GLU A 60 -1.39 -8.76 4.98
C GLU A 60 -1.03 -7.80 6.10
N GLU A 61 0.24 -7.75 6.48
CA GLU A 61 0.72 -6.80 7.49
C GLU A 61 0.39 -5.36 7.08
N ARG A 62 0.59 -5.04 5.81
CA ARG A 62 0.33 -3.71 5.29
C ARG A 62 -1.16 -3.41 5.21
N VAL A 63 -1.93 -4.34 4.70
CA VAL A 63 -3.39 -4.17 4.60
C VAL A 63 -4.01 -4.01 5.97
N ALA A 64 -3.71 -4.92 6.90
CA ALA A 64 -4.25 -4.85 8.25
C ALA A 64 -3.77 -3.60 8.98
N GLY A 65 -2.50 -3.24 8.82
CA GLY A 65 -1.93 -2.05 9.43
C GLY A 65 -2.59 -0.77 8.95
N VAL A 66 -2.77 -0.62 7.64
CA VAL A 66 -3.41 0.56 7.06
C VAL A 66 -4.88 0.62 7.47
N LEU A 67 -5.63 -0.46 7.31
CA LEU A 67 -7.06 -0.47 7.64
C LEU A 67 -7.31 -0.25 9.13
N GLY A 68 -6.39 -0.72 9.99
CA GLY A 68 -6.48 -0.50 11.43
C GLY A 68 -6.08 0.91 11.88
N SER A 69 -5.53 1.73 10.99
CA SER A 69 -4.97 3.04 11.31
C SER A 69 -5.47 4.15 10.38
N LEU A 70 -6.59 3.95 9.69
CA LEU A 70 -7.06 4.89 8.67
C LEU A 70 -7.16 6.33 9.18
N LYS A 71 -7.79 6.53 10.34
CA LYS A 71 -7.94 7.89 10.89
C LYS A 71 -6.58 8.53 11.17
N GLU A 72 -5.69 7.78 11.80
CA GLU A 72 -4.35 8.27 12.12
C GLU A 72 -3.58 8.64 10.85
N LEU A 73 -3.62 7.78 9.83
CA LEU A 73 -2.94 8.03 8.57
C LEU A 73 -3.53 9.25 7.85
N ASP A 74 -4.83 9.37 7.84
CA ASP A 74 -5.51 10.51 7.22
C ASP A 74 -5.20 11.81 7.96
N ASP A 75 -5.13 11.77 9.28
CA ASP A 75 -4.75 12.94 10.09
C ASP A 75 -3.30 13.38 9.80
N ILE A 76 -2.42 12.45 9.43
CA ILE A 76 -1.07 12.76 8.99
C ILE A 76 -1.08 13.36 7.58
N LEU A 77 -1.85 12.77 6.68
CA LEU A 77 -1.84 13.14 5.26
C LEU A 77 -2.52 14.49 4.98
N VAL A 78 -3.62 14.79 5.65
CA VAL A 78 -4.41 16.00 5.36
C VAL A 78 -3.59 17.29 5.42
N PRO A 79 -2.80 17.55 6.48
CA PRO A 79 -1.97 18.77 6.52
C PRO A 79 -0.91 18.82 5.42
N ILE A 80 -0.36 17.67 5.04
CA ILE A 80 0.71 17.60 4.03
C ILE A 80 0.13 17.86 2.63
N LEU A 81 -1.10 17.41 2.38
CA LEU A 81 -1.75 17.58 1.08
C LEU A 81 -2.08 19.03 0.76
N ASP A 82 -2.22 19.87 1.79
CA ASP A 82 -2.36 21.32 1.68
C ASP A 82 -3.53 21.74 0.76
N HIS A 83 -3.32 21.83 -0.56
CA HIS A 83 -4.33 22.23 -1.53
C HIS A 83 -5.17 21.08 -2.08
N TRP A 84 -4.87 19.83 -1.66
CA TRP A 84 -5.55 18.66 -2.19
C TRP A 84 -6.46 18.05 -1.12
N ASP A 85 -7.69 17.74 -1.52
CA ASP A 85 -8.62 17.01 -0.65
C ASP A 85 -8.31 15.52 -0.79
N LEU A 86 -7.96 14.86 0.31
CA LEU A 86 -7.63 13.44 0.34
C LEU A 86 -8.73 12.59 -0.30
N TYR A 87 -9.99 12.93 -0.05
CA TYR A 87 -11.13 12.15 -0.55
C TYR A 87 -11.49 12.46 -2.00
N ARG A 88 -10.88 13.48 -2.60
CA ARG A 88 -11.01 13.78 -4.03
C ARG A 88 -9.90 13.16 -4.86
N LEU A 89 -8.87 12.63 -4.22
CA LEU A 89 -7.84 11.87 -4.91
C LEU A 89 -8.45 10.56 -5.41
N GLY A 90 -7.85 9.97 -6.44
CA GLY A 90 -8.23 8.64 -6.89
C GLY A 90 -7.99 7.60 -5.81
N THR A 91 -8.72 6.50 -5.85
CA THR A 91 -8.61 5.43 -4.84
C THR A 91 -7.20 4.85 -4.79
N VAL A 92 -6.52 4.75 -5.93
CA VAL A 92 -5.14 4.24 -5.99
C VAL A 92 -4.18 5.20 -5.31
N GLU A 93 -4.23 6.50 -5.63
CA GLU A 93 -3.34 7.49 -5.00
C GLU A 93 -3.55 7.49 -3.48
N ARG A 94 -4.78 7.42 -3.03
CA ARG A 94 -5.10 7.39 -1.60
C ARG A 94 -4.52 6.15 -0.93
N ALA A 95 -4.68 4.98 -1.56
CA ALA A 95 -4.13 3.72 -1.05
C ALA A 95 -2.60 3.77 -0.99
N VAL A 96 -1.96 4.27 -2.04
CA VAL A 96 -0.50 4.36 -2.11
C VAL A 96 0.04 5.32 -1.04
N LEU A 97 -0.61 6.47 -0.85
CA LEU A 97 -0.20 7.44 0.17
C LEU A 97 -0.37 6.87 1.58
N ARG A 98 -1.49 6.23 1.85
CA ARG A 98 -1.74 5.60 3.15
C ARG A 98 -0.73 4.51 3.46
N MET A 99 -0.45 3.64 2.50
CA MET A 99 0.53 2.57 2.69
C MET A 99 1.94 3.12 2.83
N GLY A 100 2.30 4.13 2.05
CA GLY A 100 3.60 4.77 2.14
C GLY A 100 3.85 5.38 3.51
N VAL A 101 2.89 6.13 4.04
CA VAL A 101 2.99 6.71 5.38
C VAL A 101 3.07 5.59 6.43
N TRP A 102 2.25 4.55 6.28
CA TRP A 102 2.26 3.43 7.22
C TRP A 102 3.64 2.76 7.25
N GLU A 103 4.24 2.49 6.09
CA GLU A 103 5.58 1.88 6.03
C GLU A 103 6.65 2.79 6.64
N LEU A 104 6.61 4.09 6.33
CA LEU A 104 7.56 5.06 6.88
C LEU A 104 7.45 5.16 8.39
N LYS A 105 6.24 5.02 8.92
CA LYS A 105 5.97 5.17 10.36
C LYS A 105 6.23 3.88 11.15
N ASN A 106 5.90 2.72 10.58
CA ASN A 106 5.79 1.48 11.34
C ASN A 106 6.80 0.40 10.98
N THR A 107 7.63 0.61 9.97
CA THR A 107 8.65 -0.38 9.57
C THR A 107 10.03 0.25 9.54
N ASP A 108 11.04 -0.59 9.43
CA ASP A 108 12.44 -0.15 9.26
C ASP A 108 12.91 -0.23 7.80
N VAL A 109 11.96 -0.40 6.87
CA VAL A 109 12.29 -0.31 5.44
C VAL A 109 12.90 1.07 5.17
N PRO A 110 14.05 1.14 4.47
CA PRO A 110 14.68 2.44 4.21
C PRO A 110 13.72 3.44 3.56
N LYS A 111 13.78 4.69 4.00
CA LYS A 111 12.86 5.73 3.50
C LYS A 111 12.86 5.84 1.99
N ALA A 112 14.05 5.81 1.37
CA ALA A 112 14.17 5.87 -0.09
C ALA A 112 13.45 4.71 -0.77
N VAL A 113 13.49 3.52 -0.19
CA VAL A 113 12.81 2.34 -0.73
C VAL A 113 11.29 2.52 -0.62
N CYS A 114 10.79 2.97 0.54
CA CYS A 114 9.36 3.22 0.72
C CYS A 114 8.83 4.19 -0.34
N ILE A 115 9.55 5.29 -0.55
CA ILE A 115 9.13 6.34 -1.48
C ILE A 115 9.21 5.85 -2.92
N ASN A 116 10.32 5.22 -3.31
CA ASN A 116 10.49 4.74 -4.68
C ASN A 116 9.47 3.67 -5.05
N GLU A 117 9.17 2.75 -4.13
CA GLU A 117 8.15 1.73 -4.37
C GLU A 117 6.76 2.37 -4.51
N ALA A 118 6.44 3.35 -3.67
CA ALA A 118 5.16 4.06 -3.76
C ALA A 118 5.02 4.81 -5.09
N ILE A 119 6.09 5.47 -5.54
CA ILE A 119 6.09 6.19 -6.82
C ILE A 119 5.84 5.21 -7.98
N ASP A 120 6.52 4.06 -7.97
CA ASP A 120 6.36 3.07 -9.02
C ASP A 120 4.95 2.47 -9.03
N LEU A 121 4.37 2.20 -7.87
CA LEU A 121 3.00 1.71 -7.77
C LEU A 121 2.00 2.75 -8.30
N ALA A 122 2.16 4.02 -7.95
CA ALA A 122 1.30 5.07 -8.43
C ALA A 122 1.39 5.23 -9.95
N ASN A 123 2.60 5.14 -10.49
CA ASN A 123 2.83 5.22 -11.93
C ASN A 123 2.20 4.03 -12.67
N TRP A 124 2.29 2.84 -12.08
CA TRP A 124 1.78 1.61 -12.70
C TRP A 124 0.25 1.54 -12.66
N PHE A 125 -0.35 1.89 -11.52
CA PHE A 125 -1.80 1.71 -11.31
C PHE A 125 -2.63 2.97 -11.53
N SER A 126 -2.01 4.14 -11.75
CA SER A 126 -2.72 5.39 -11.92
C SER A 126 -2.16 6.15 -13.11
N SER A 127 -1.49 7.29 -12.89
CA SER A 127 -1.00 8.14 -13.97
C SER A 127 0.36 8.75 -13.63
N PRO A 128 1.08 9.27 -14.66
CA PRO A 128 2.34 9.97 -14.39
C PRO A 128 2.21 11.18 -13.47
N LYS A 129 1.05 11.83 -13.42
CA LYS A 129 0.81 12.96 -12.51
C LYS A 129 0.83 12.51 -11.06
N SER A 130 0.40 11.28 -10.79
CA SER A 130 0.38 10.71 -9.43
C SER A 130 1.78 10.58 -8.86
N ARG A 131 2.79 10.36 -9.71
CA ARG A 131 4.19 10.26 -9.26
C ARG A 131 4.65 11.51 -8.53
N THR A 132 4.37 12.68 -9.10
CA THR A 132 4.77 13.96 -8.51
C THR A 132 4.09 14.18 -7.16
N LEU A 133 2.79 13.90 -7.09
CA LEU A 133 2.02 14.04 -5.86
C LEU A 133 2.56 13.10 -4.77
N VAL A 134 2.70 11.82 -5.10
CA VAL A 134 3.15 10.80 -4.15
C VAL A 134 4.56 11.12 -3.66
N ASN A 135 5.47 11.45 -4.58
CA ASN A 135 6.84 11.81 -4.21
C ASN A 135 6.88 13.01 -3.26
N GLY A 136 6.16 14.07 -3.58
CA GLY A 136 6.14 15.29 -2.77
C GLY A 136 5.58 15.04 -1.38
N VAL A 137 4.48 14.33 -1.28
CA VAL A 137 3.82 14.07 0.00
C VAL A 137 4.68 13.15 0.88
N LEU A 138 5.16 12.04 0.33
CA LEU A 138 5.93 11.09 1.12
C LEU A 138 7.31 11.62 1.50
N ASP A 139 7.94 12.41 0.64
CA ASP A 139 9.22 13.04 0.96
C ASP A 139 9.07 14.02 2.14
N ARG A 140 8.01 14.83 2.14
CA ARG A 140 7.73 15.74 3.26
C ARG A 140 7.53 14.98 4.56
N TYR A 141 6.74 13.91 4.52
CA TYR A 141 6.51 13.11 5.72
C TYR A 141 7.79 12.41 6.18
N ALA A 142 8.58 11.87 5.25
CA ALA A 142 9.82 11.17 5.57
C ALA A 142 10.83 12.10 6.28
N LYS A 143 10.87 13.36 5.90
CA LYS A 143 11.75 14.34 6.55
C LYS A 143 11.30 14.68 7.97
N ALA A 144 10.00 14.56 8.24
CA ALA A 144 9.45 14.83 9.57
C ALA A 144 9.53 13.62 10.51
N VAL A 145 9.64 12.42 9.95
CA VAL A 145 9.72 11.18 10.74
C VAL A 145 11.13 10.95 11.23
N SER A 146 11.25 10.70 12.54
CA SER A 146 12.51 10.37 13.17
C SER A 146 12.66 8.85 13.25
N ARG A 147 13.62 8.31 12.46
CA ARG A 147 13.99 6.91 12.58
C ARG A 147 15.34 6.59 11.95
#